data_a43ade8753883a7ac80b61ced3eb37d1
#
_entry.id   a43ade8753883a7ac80b61ced3eb37d1
#
_cell.length_a   1.000
_cell.length_b   1.000
_cell.length_c   1.000
_cell.angle_alpha   90.00
_cell.angle_beta   90.00
_cell.angle_gamma   90.00
#
_symmetry.space_group_name_H-M   'P 1'
#
loop_
_entity.id
_entity.type
_entity.pdbx_description
1 polymer ?
#
loop_
_entity_poly.entity_id
_entity_poly.type
_entity_poly.pdbx_seq_one_letter_code
_entity_poly.pdbx_strand_id
1 'polypeptide(L)'
;MHSLDFYVDGADEYNDLKELIKGGGGALTREKILAYSSESFICIVDETKHTDLLGREFPLAIEVIEIARSAVSRELMKMGGKPIFRNGFTSDNGNQIVDVHNFPIEIPYELEAEINNIPGVVENGIFAKRKADVIICATDNSINILD
;
A
#
# COMPACT_ATOMS: atom_id res chain seq x y z
N MET A 1 -16.02 11.24 9.70
CA MET A 1 -15.92 11.55 8.25
C MET A 1 -17.20 11.07 7.59
N HIS A 2 -17.81 11.90 6.76
CA HIS A 2 -18.94 11.47 5.95
C HIS A 2 -18.44 10.55 4.82
N SER A 3 -19.33 9.73 4.25
CA SER A 3 -19.00 8.93 3.06
C SER A 3 -18.66 9.87 1.90
N LEU A 4 -17.74 9.40 1.05
CA LEU A 4 -17.35 10.08 -0.18
C LEU A 4 -17.96 9.34 -1.36
N ASP A 5 -18.46 10.06 -2.34
CA ASP A 5 -18.95 9.43 -3.58
C ASP A 5 -17.76 8.81 -4.34
N PHE A 6 -16.66 9.56 -4.45
CA PHE A 6 -15.47 9.14 -5.19
C PHE A 6 -14.20 9.46 -4.41
N TYR A 7 -13.22 8.56 -4.54
CA TYR A 7 -11.83 8.80 -4.19
C TYR A 7 -10.99 8.50 -5.43
N VAL A 8 -10.15 9.45 -5.84
CA VAL A 8 -9.29 9.32 -7.01
C VAL A 8 -7.84 9.49 -6.57
N ASP A 9 -6.98 8.52 -6.86
CA ASP A 9 -5.57 8.56 -6.47
C ASP A 9 -4.74 7.63 -7.34
N GLY A 10 -3.41 7.72 -7.21
CA GLY A 10 -2.47 6.84 -7.90
C GLY A 10 -2.11 5.61 -7.06
N ALA A 11 -1.18 4.83 -7.59
CA ALA A 11 -0.57 3.70 -6.88
C ALA A 11 0.88 3.51 -7.33
N ASP A 12 1.69 2.90 -6.46
CA ASP A 12 3.07 2.57 -6.77
C ASP A 12 3.16 1.28 -7.59
N GLU A 13 2.27 0.32 -7.33
CA GLU A 13 2.08 -0.89 -8.11
C GLU A 13 0.61 -1.27 -8.17
N TYR A 14 0.20 -1.98 -9.23
CA TYR A 14 -1.11 -2.60 -9.33
C TYR A 14 -1.02 -3.92 -10.10
N ASN A 15 -1.97 -4.82 -9.84
CA ASN A 15 -2.10 -6.08 -10.57
C ASN A 15 -3.45 -6.17 -11.30
N ASP A 16 -3.68 -7.26 -12.04
CA ASP A 16 -4.90 -7.45 -12.83
C ASP A 16 -6.16 -7.65 -11.99
N LEU A 17 -6.01 -7.94 -10.70
CA LEU A 17 -7.12 -8.03 -9.75
C LEU A 17 -7.47 -6.69 -9.12
N LYS A 18 -6.83 -5.61 -9.55
CA LYS A 18 -6.97 -4.24 -9.02
C LYS A 18 -6.54 -4.08 -7.56
N GLU A 19 -5.69 -4.99 -7.10
CA GLU A 19 -5.00 -4.86 -5.82
C GLU A 19 -3.80 -3.94 -6.00
N LEU A 20 -3.49 -3.14 -4.98
CA LEU A 20 -2.49 -2.07 -5.10
C LEU A 20 -1.43 -2.15 -4.02
N ILE A 21 -0.25 -1.59 -4.34
CA ILE A 21 0.73 -1.12 -3.37
C ILE A 21 0.73 0.40 -3.43
N LYS A 22 0.59 1.02 -2.25
CA LYS A 22 0.68 2.47 -2.06
C LYS A 22 1.62 2.76 -0.89
N GLY A 23 2.03 3.99 -0.74
CA GLY A 23 2.85 4.41 0.39
C GLY A 23 4.23 4.91 0.04
N GLY A 24 4.58 5.03 -1.25
CA GLY A 24 5.84 5.63 -1.67
C GLY A 24 6.02 7.05 -1.13
N GLY A 25 4.95 7.84 -1.07
CA GLY A 25 4.93 9.17 -0.47
C GLY A 25 4.71 9.20 1.05
N GLY A 26 4.45 8.06 1.68
CA GLY A 26 4.26 7.95 3.13
C GLY A 26 2.88 8.32 3.65
N ALA A 27 1.90 8.59 2.79
CA ALA A 27 0.55 9.01 3.17
C ALA A 27 -0.46 7.84 3.17
N LEU A 28 0.02 6.61 3.14
CA LEU A 28 -0.79 5.40 2.94
C LEU A 28 -1.95 5.25 3.93
N THR A 29 -1.76 5.63 5.17
CA THR A 29 -2.79 5.47 6.21
C THR A 29 -4.01 6.33 5.92
N ARG A 30 -3.81 7.62 5.64
CA ARG A 30 -4.90 8.54 5.30
C ARG A 30 -5.52 8.19 3.96
N GLU A 31 -4.72 7.77 2.99
CA GLU A 31 -5.20 7.30 1.68
C GLU A 31 -6.10 6.08 1.84
N LYS A 32 -5.72 5.11 2.69
CA LYS A 32 -6.55 3.94 2.96
C LYS A 32 -7.85 4.31 3.64
N ILE A 33 -7.82 5.24 4.59
CA ILE A 33 -9.03 5.75 5.25
C ILE A 33 -9.97 6.37 4.21
N LEU A 34 -9.45 7.16 3.28
CA LEU A 34 -10.25 7.76 2.21
C LEU A 34 -10.85 6.70 1.29
N ALA A 35 -10.04 5.70 0.90
CA ALA A 35 -10.53 4.59 0.08
C ALA A 35 -11.66 3.83 0.76
N TYR A 36 -11.52 3.50 2.03
CA TYR A 36 -12.57 2.83 2.81
C TYR A 36 -13.83 3.67 2.98
N SER A 37 -13.68 4.99 3.03
CA SER A 37 -14.79 5.94 3.21
C SER A 37 -15.49 6.31 1.90
N SER A 38 -15.00 5.81 0.77
CA SER A 38 -15.55 6.13 -0.55
C SER A 38 -16.43 5.01 -1.10
N GLU A 39 -17.48 5.39 -1.83
CA GLU A 39 -18.31 4.44 -2.57
C GLU A 39 -17.54 3.86 -3.75
N SER A 40 -16.79 4.72 -4.47
CA SER A 40 -15.97 4.31 -5.60
C SER A 40 -14.54 4.80 -5.44
N PHE A 41 -13.59 3.88 -5.60
CA PHE A 41 -12.15 4.18 -5.65
C PHE A 41 -11.65 4.00 -7.08
N ILE A 42 -11.26 5.11 -7.70
CA ILE A 42 -10.70 5.15 -9.05
C ILE A 42 -9.19 5.37 -8.93
N CYS A 43 -8.42 4.40 -9.41
CA CYS A 43 -6.96 4.48 -9.39
C CYS A 43 -6.46 4.89 -10.79
N ILE A 44 -5.62 5.92 -10.84
CA ILE A 44 -5.02 6.41 -12.09
C ILE A 44 -3.52 6.12 -12.04
N VAL A 45 -3.05 5.36 -13.00
CA VAL A 45 -1.66 4.91 -13.10
C VAL A 45 -1.16 4.96 -14.54
N ASP A 46 0.14 4.79 -14.73
CA ASP A 46 0.72 4.46 -16.03
C ASP A 46 1.13 2.98 -16.07
N GLU A 47 1.44 2.49 -17.26
CA GLU A 47 1.75 1.07 -17.49
C GLU A 47 2.99 0.58 -16.73
N THR A 48 3.89 1.48 -16.32
CA THR A 48 5.09 1.09 -15.55
C THR A 48 4.76 0.59 -14.15
N LYS A 49 3.54 0.86 -13.67
CA LYS A 49 3.08 0.45 -12.33
C LYS A 49 2.49 -0.95 -12.30
N HIS A 50 2.27 -1.56 -13.46
CA HIS A 50 1.74 -2.93 -13.54
C HIS A 50 2.76 -3.96 -13.07
N THR A 51 2.30 -4.93 -12.29
CA THR A 51 3.11 -6.08 -11.89
C THR A 51 2.24 -7.32 -11.76
N ASP A 52 2.82 -8.49 -12.01
CA ASP A 52 2.16 -9.77 -11.75
C ASP A 52 2.28 -10.18 -10.28
N LEU A 53 3.25 -9.63 -9.56
CA LEU A 53 3.53 -9.98 -8.17
C LEU A 53 3.87 -8.72 -7.37
N LEU A 54 2.92 -8.27 -6.56
CA LEU A 54 3.08 -7.08 -5.72
C LEU A 54 4.23 -7.25 -4.73
N GLY A 55 4.94 -6.16 -4.45
CA GLY A 55 5.99 -6.11 -3.43
C GLY A 55 7.32 -6.73 -3.82
N ARG A 56 7.40 -7.37 -4.99
CA ARG A 56 8.66 -7.94 -5.47
C ARG A 56 9.67 -6.85 -5.82
N GLU A 57 9.24 -5.80 -6.47
CA GLU A 57 10.12 -4.72 -6.93
C GLU A 57 9.94 -3.44 -6.11
N PHE A 58 8.71 -3.03 -5.85
CA PHE A 58 8.46 -1.84 -5.05
C PHE A 58 8.37 -2.20 -3.56
N PRO A 59 9.06 -1.48 -2.66
CA PRO A 59 9.02 -1.80 -1.24
C PRO A 59 7.65 -1.54 -0.64
N LEU A 60 7.24 -2.40 0.29
CA LEU A 60 5.99 -2.24 1.04
C LEU A 60 6.20 -1.28 2.21
N ALA A 61 5.52 -0.16 2.21
CA ALA A 61 5.56 0.80 3.30
C ALA A 61 4.65 0.36 4.45
N ILE A 62 5.17 0.41 5.67
CA ILE A 62 4.42 0.09 6.88
C ILE A 62 4.58 1.24 7.87
N GLU A 63 3.46 1.87 8.24
CA GLU A 63 3.47 2.91 9.26
C GLU A 63 3.42 2.26 10.64
N VAL A 64 4.35 2.67 11.50
CA VAL A 64 4.52 2.10 12.85
C VAL A 64 4.66 3.21 13.87
N ILE A 65 4.18 2.98 15.08
CA ILE A 65 4.52 3.87 16.19
C ILE A 65 6.00 3.68 16.55
N GLU A 66 6.67 4.75 16.94
CA GLU A 66 8.12 4.78 17.09
C GLU A 66 8.65 3.66 18.00
N ILE A 67 8.03 3.46 19.16
CA ILE A 67 8.47 2.46 20.12
C ILE A 67 8.40 1.02 19.58
N ALA A 68 7.54 0.77 18.60
CA ALA A 68 7.35 -0.57 18.03
C ALA A 68 8.25 -0.87 16.84
N ARG A 69 8.97 0.11 16.30
CA ARG A 69 9.72 -0.05 15.05
C ARG A 69 10.61 -1.29 15.02
N SER A 70 11.40 -1.52 16.05
CA SER A 70 12.32 -2.66 16.09
C SER A 70 11.58 -3.99 16.21
N ALA A 71 10.53 -4.04 17.03
CA ALA A 71 9.74 -5.26 17.20
C ALA A 71 9.00 -5.63 15.92
N VAL A 72 8.38 -4.65 15.28
CA VAL A 72 7.69 -4.85 13.98
C VAL A 72 8.69 -5.30 12.91
N SER A 73 9.86 -4.67 12.83
CA SER A 73 10.90 -5.05 11.86
C SER A 73 11.33 -6.51 12.04
N ARG A 74 11.47 -7.00 13.28
CA ARG A 74 11.81 -8.40 13.53
C ARG A 74 10.72 -9.36 13.02
N GLU A 75 9.45 -9.02 13.23
CA GLU A 75 8.35 -9.85 12.74
C GLU A 75 8.33 -9.88 11.20
N LEU A 76 8.56 -8.74 10.56
CA LEU A 76 8.62 -8.65 9.10
C LEU A 76 9.79 -9.47 8.52
N MET A 77 10.93 -9.51 9.21
CA MET A 77 12.05 -10.39 8.82
C MET A 77 11.68 -11.86 8.93
N LYS A 78 10.95 -12.26 9.98
CA LYS A 78 10.46 -13.64 10.12
C LYS A 78 9.51 -14.01 8.98
N MET A 79 8.77 -13.05 8.45
CA MET A 79 7.86 -13.24 7.33
C MET A 79 8.60 -13.26 5.96
N GLY A 80 9.92 -13.07 5.96
CA GLY A 80 10.77 -13.14 4.77
C GLY A 80 11.08 -11.83 4.09
N GLY A 81 10.64 -10.71 4.65
CA GLY A 81 10.91 -9.38 4.11
C GLY A 81 12.24 -8.80 4.60
N LYS A 82 12.69 -7.75 3.93
CA LYS A 82 13.87 -6.97 4.32
C LYS A 82 13.43 -5.56 4.75
N PRO A 83 13.11 -5.35 6.03
CA PRO A 83 12.66 -4.06 6.52
C PRO A 83 13.82 -3.06 6.60
N ILE A 84 13.58 -1.85 6.10
CA ILE A 84 14.52 -0.74 6.18
C ILE A 84 13.78 0.48 6.71
N PHE A 85 14.28 1.05 7.79
CA PHE A 85 13.72 2.27 8.36
C PHE A 85 13.82 3.43 7.36
N ARG A 86 12.70 4.14 7.12
CA ARG A 86 12.68 5.35 6.29
C ARG A 86 13.22 6.51 7.12
N ASN A 87 14.54 6.68 7.11
CA ASN A 87 15.22 7.69 7.91
C ASN A 87 14.85 9.10 7.47
N GLY A 88 14.67 10.01 8.45
CA GLY A 88 14.35 11.41 8.18
C GLY A 88 12.92 11.67 7.73
N PHE A 89 12.02 10.67 7.84
CA PHE A 89 10.61 10.80 7.48
C PHE A 89 9.71 10.65 8.70
N THR A 90 8.71 11.53 8.81
CA THR A 90 7.63 11.44 9.80
C THR A 90 6.31 11.51 9.05
N SER A 91 5.40 10.57 9.30
CA SER A 91 4.09 10.57 8.67
C SER A 91 3.22 11.74 9.15
N ASP A 92 2.14 12.02 8.40
CA ASP A 92 1.14 13.03 8.81
C ASP A 92 0.52 12.75 10.18
N ASN A 93 0.62 11.51 10.65
CA ASN A 93 0.10 11.08 11.95
C ASN A 93 1.15 11.10 13.05
N GLY A 94 2.38 11.58 12.76
CA GLY A 94 3.48 11.65 13.71
C GLY A 94 4.20 10.32 13.91
N ASN A 95 4.03 9.36 13.01
CA ASN A 95 4.62 8.04 13.10
C ASN A 95 5.80 7.85 12.16
N GLN A 96 6.47 6.72 12.30
CA GLN A 96 7.59 6.31 11.45
C GLN A 96 7.12 5.35 10.35
N ILE A 97 7.95 5.19 9.32
CA ILE A 97 7.71 4.22 8.26
C ILE A 97 8.91 3.28 8.14
N VAL A 98 8.57 2.00 7.99
CA VAL A 98 9.50 0.94 7.62
C VAL A 98 9.13 0.48 6.21
N ASP A 99 10.10 0.52 5.30
CA ASP A 99 9.95 0.02 3.94
C ASP A 99 10.48 -1.40 3.85
N VAL A 100 9.63 -2.35 3.46
CA VAL A 100 10.01 -3.76 3.36
C VAL A 100 10.36 -4.09 1.91
N HIS A 101 11.63 -4.36 1.67
CA HIS A 101 12.16 -4.73 0.36
C HIS A 101 12.12 -6.24 0.15
N ASN A 102 12.16 -6.66 -1.12
CA ASN A 102 12.22 -8.08 -1.50
C ASN A 102 11.14 -8.90 -0.79
N PHE A 103 9.91 -8.43 -0.85
CA PHE A 103 8.79 -9.03 -0.16
C PHE A 103 7.68 -9.40 -1.15
N PRO A 104 7.88 -10.50 -1.93
CA PRO A 104 6.87 -10.93 -2.90
C PRO A 104 5.58 -11.34 -2.19
N ILE A 105 4.48 -10.69 -2.56
CA ILE A 105 3.20 -10.83 -1.89
C ILE A 105 2.30 -11.74 -2.73
N GLU A 106 2.23 -13.01 -2.37
CA GLU A 106 1.47 -14.00 -3.13
C GLU A 106 -0.04 -13.89 -2.90
N ILE A 107 -0.44 -13.63 -1.66
CA ILE A 107 -1.86 -13.49 -1.27
C ILE A 107 -2.02 -12.15 -0.56
N PRO A 108 -2.22 -11.06 -1.32
CA PRO A 108 -2.23 -9.70 -0.74
C PRO A 108 -3.28 -9.50 0.35
N TYR A 109 -4.48 -10.03 0.18
CA TYR A 109 -5.56 -9.90 1.16
C TYR A 109 -5.17 -10.47 2.53
N GLU A 110 -4.54 -11.65 2.55
CA GLU A 110 -4.14 -12.29 3.80
C GLU A 110 -2.98 -11.56 4.45
N LEU A 111 -1.97 -11.18 3.66
CA LEU A 111 -0.79 -10.49 4.18
C LEU A 111 -1.14 -9.11 4.74
N GLU A 112 -2.04 -8.40 4.10
CA GLU A 112 -2.54 -7.10 4.61
C GLU A 112 -3.09 -7.24 6.02
N ALA A 113 -3.93 -8.25 6.26
CA ALA A 113 -4.51 -8.51 7.58
C ALA A 113 -3.45 -8.98 8.59
N GLU A 114 -2.56 -9.85 8.18
CA GLU A 114 -1.51 -10.40 9.04
C GLU A 114 -0.56 -9.31 9.54
N ILE A 115 -0.12 -8.42 8.66
CA ILE A 115 0.75 -7.30 9.05
C ILE A 115 0.01 -6.35 9.99
N ASN A 116 -1.24 -6.03 9.72
CA ASN A 116 -2.01 -5.11 10.56
C ASN A 116 -2.31 -5.70 11.97
N ASN A 117 -2.16 -7.00 12.15
CA ASN A 117 -2.30 -7.63 13.47
C ASN A 117 -1.02 -7.57 14.31
N ILE A 118 0.11 -7.13 13.77
CA ILE A 118 1.35 -6.97 14.54
C ILE A 118 1.20 -5.76 15.48
N PRO A 119 1.42 -5.93 16.79
CA PRO A 119 1.33 -4.79 17.72
C PRO A 119 2.27 -3.65 17.32
N GLY A 120 1.73 -2.45 17.25
CA GLY A 120 2.47 -1.25 16.88
C GLY A 120 2.40 -0.86 15.41
N VAL A 121 1.87 -1.72 14.55
CA VAL A 121 1.55 -1.35 13.16
C VAL A 121 0.30 -0.47 13.16
N VAL A 122 0.42 0.68 12.51
CA VAL A 122 -0.72 1.59 12.28
C VAL A 122 -1.46 1.18 11.02
N GLU A 123 -0.73 1.01 9.91
CA GLU A 123 -1.29 0.58 8.64
C GLU A 123 -0.17 0.10 7.70
N ASN A 124 -0.52 -0.63 6.66
CA ASN A 124 0.42 -1.02 5.62
C ASN A 124 -0.09 -0.64 4.23
N GLY A 125 0.82 -0.63 3.26
CA GLY A 125 0.56 -0.16 1.91
C GLY A 125 -0.11 -1.15 0.98
N ILE A 126 -0.53 -2.32 1.45
CA ILE A 126 -1.32 -3.26 0.64
C ILE A 126 -2.77 -2.81 0.63
N PHE A 127 -3.32 -2.57 -0.55
CA PHE A 127 -4.74 -2.24 -0.74
C PHE A 127 -5.41 -3.40 -1.48
N ALA A 128 -5.71 -4.45 -0.76
CA ALA A 128 -6.35 -5.67 -1.28
C ALA A 128 -7.73 -5.91 -0.67
N LYS A 129 -7.92 -5.60 0.61
CA LYS A 129 -9.25 -5.61 1.23
C LYS A 129 -10.15 -4.53 0.64
N ARG A 130 -9.61 -3.32 0.51
CA ARG A 130 -10.23 -2.22 -0.23
C ARG A 130 -9.35 -1.93 -1.44
N LYS A 131 -9.53 -2.71 -2.48
CA LYS A 131 -8.86 -2.52 -3.77
C LYS A 131 -9.54 -1.42 -4.57
N ALA A 132 -8.94 -1.01 -5.69
CA ALA A 132 -9.58 -0.09 -6.60
C ALA A 132 -10.83 -0.75 -7.24
N ASP A 133 -11.86 0.04 -7.48
CA ASP A 133 -13.02 -0.40 -8.25
C ASP A 133 -12.71 -0.33 -9.74
N VAL A 134 -12.00 0.73 -10.14
CA VAL A 134 -11.59 0.97 -11.54
C VAL A 134 -10.13 1.40 -11.53
N ILE A 135 -9.35 0.87 -12.46
CA ILE A 135 -7.99 1.36 -12.76
C ILE A 135 -7.99 1.97 -14.16
N ILE A 136 -7.56 3.23 -14.24
CA ILE A 136 -7.33 3.93 -15.51
C ILE A 136 -5.83 3.96 -15.73
N CYS A 137 -5.36 3.23 -16.73
CA CYS A 137 -3.95 3.08 -17.03
C CYS A 137 -3.59 3.80 -18.33
N ALA A 138 -2.67 4.76 -18.24
CA ALA A 138 -2.14 5.45 -19.39
C ALA A 138 -0.96 4.69 -19.99
N THR A 139 -0.95 4.56 -21.30
CA THR A 139 0.18 4.09 -22.11
C THR A 139 0.65 5.23 -23.02
N ASP A 140 1.73 5.02 -23.78
CA ASP A 140 2.22 6.05 -24.71
C ASP A 140 1.21 6.45 -25.77
N ASN A 141 0.31 5.53 -26.14
CA ASN A 141 -0.60 5.70 -27.27
C ASN A 141 -2.09 5.57 -26.92
N SER A 142 -2.42 5.16 -25.69
CA SER A 142 -3.81 4.84 -25.35
C SER A 142 -4.08 4.97 -23.85
N ILE A 143 -5.36 4.85 -23.51
CA ILE A 143 -5.83 4.74 -22.14
C ILE A 143 -6.60 3.43 -22.03
N ASN A 144 -6.19 2.58 -21.10
CA ASN A 144 -6.84 1.31 -20.82
C ASN A 144 -7.61 1.41 -19.51
N ILE A 145 -8.80 0.86 -19.48
CA ILE A 145 -9.66 0.85 -18.29
C ILE A 145 -9.81 -0.60 -17.83
N LEU A 146 -9.46 -0.85 -16.58
CA LEU A 146 -9.66 -2.12 -15.90
C LEU A 146 -10.78 -1.93 -14.87
N ASP A 147 -11.94 -2.46 -15.14
CA ASP A 147 -13.13 -2.35 -14.29
C ASP A 147 -13.68 -3.70 -13.78
#